data_774b339e0b674271e6f6a49742a61984
#
_entry.id   774b339e0b674271e6f6a49742a61984
#
_cell.length_a   1.000
_cell.length_b   1.000
_cell.length_c   1.000
_cell.angle_alpha   90.00
_cell.angle_beta   90.00
_cell.angle_gamma   90.00
#
_symmetry.space_group_name_H-M   'P 1'
#
loop_
_entity.id
_entity.type
_entity.pdbx_description
1 polymer ?
#
loop_
_entity_poly.entity_id
_entity_poly.type
_entity_poly.pdbx_seq_one_letter_code
_entity_poly.pdbx_strand_id
1 'polypeptide(L)'
;MRGAIAPPTVIISGTRLTLALDAHSLRPVCFLLHPGSPHDSTIFREIVNELKRRRIARIGDTIVFDKGYYAYDNYVEGIFEFSIVPMIFAKKNFSISKLLKRFNYPLWIFGRSDTKLLIQRFASLARRLLMYLRDEIRFVEKRSLIGDVFKTAKNAFGLKRIHKYTTRSVKKTVCLNVLLLGLVISLGFNEKIRLQKLSEW
;
A
#
# COMPACT_ATOMS: atom_id res chain seq x y z
N MET A 1 -15.80 -1.31 -5.15
CA MET A 1 -14.48 -1.86 -4.80
C MET A 1 -13.95 -1.07 -3.61
N ARG A 2 -13.84 -1.69 -2.43
CA ARG A 2 -13.08 -1.13 -1.31
C ARG A 2 -11.63 -1.55 -1.54
N GLY A 3 -10.70 -0.64 -1.55
CA GLY A 3 -9.28 -0.92 -1.72
C GLY A 3 -8.46 0.06 -0.89
N ALA A 4 -7.54 -0.44 -0.11
CA ALA A 4 -6.49 0.37 0.49
C ALA A 4 -5.36 0.52 -0.52
N ILE A 5 -4.70 1.66 -0.52
CA ILE A 5 -3.55 1.93 -1.36
C ILE A 5 -2.37 2.24 -0.45
N ALA A 6 -1.30 1.47 -0.57
CA ALA A 6 -0.04 1.75 0.10
C ALA A 6 0.89 2.51 -0.86
N PRO A 7 1.18 3.77 -0.56
CA PRO A 7 1.92 4.67 -1.43
C PRO A 7 3.44 4.63 -1.24
N PRO A 8 4.18 5.46 -1.99
CA PRO A 8 5.62 5.61 -1.80
C PRO A 8 5.96 6.06 -0.38
N THR A 9 7.07 5.60 0.10
CA THR A 9 7.57 5.83 1.45
C THR A 9 8.38 7.13 1.53
N VAL A 10 8.34 7.78 2.68
CA VAL A 10 9.12 9.00 2.96
C VAL A 10 10.18 8.71 4.00
N ILE A 11 11.40 9.17 3.79
CA ILE A 11 12.49 9.13 4.78
C ILE A 11 12.46 10.45 5.55
N ILE A 12 12.32 10.37 6.87
CA ILE A 12 12.29 11.52 7.77
C ILE A 12 13.39 11.29 8.82
N SER A 13 14.45 12.09 8.81
CA SER A 13 15.54 12.01 9.81
C SER A 13 15.95 10.57 10.16
N GLY A 14 16.26 9.75 9.16
CA GLY A 14 16.60 8.34 9.38
C GLY A 14 15.45 7.42 9.76
N THR A 15 14.21 7.90 9.67
CA THR A 15 12.97 7.12 9.89
C THR A 15 12.17 7.07 8.60
N ARG A 16 11.73 5.90 8.21
CA ARG A 16 10.88 5.70 7.04
C ARG A 16 9.41 5.70 7.42
N LEU A 17 8.61 6.56 6.79
CA LEU A 17 7.16 6.57 6.93
C LEU A 17 6.51 5.82 5.77
N THR A 18 5.73 4.80 6.08
CA THR A 18 4.79 4.14 5.16
C THR A 18 3.39 4.55 5.53
N LEU A 19 2.60 5.05 4.58
CA LEU A 19 1.23 5.54 4.81
C LEU A 19 0.27 4.78 3.89
N ALA A 20 -0.80 4.22 4.39
CA ALA A 20 -1.88 3.65 3.61
C ALA A 20 -3.08 4.60 3.58
N LEU A 21 -3.67 4.76 2.40
CA LEU A 21 -4.82 5.62 2.17
C LEU A 21 -6.02 4.78 1.72
N ASP A 22 -7.21 5.24 2.03
CA ASP A 22 -8.43 4.73 1.41
C ASP A 22 -8.49 5.18 -0.05
N ALA A 23 -8.78 4.25 -0.98
CA ALA A 23 -8.70 4.51 -2.41
C ALA A 23 -9.76 5.48 -2.95
N HIS A 24 -10.82 5.71 -2.21
CA HIS A 24 -11.93 6.58 -2.61
C HIS A 24 -11.84 7.95 -1.97
N SER A 25 -11.65 7.97 -0.65
CA SER A 25 -11.62 9.22 0.12
C SER A 25 -10.23 9.85 0.20
N LEU A 26 -9.17 9.12 -0.15
CA LEU A 26 -7.76 9.47 0.03
C LEU A 26 -7.36 9.70 1.50
N ARG A 27 -8.24 9.36 2.45
CA ARG A 27 -7.97 9.53 3.88
C ARG A 27 -6.90 8.55 4.35
N PRO A 28 -5.96 9.00 5.19
CA PRO A 28 -5.05 8.10 5.87
C PRO A 28 -5.79 7.09 6.73
N VAL A 29 -5.54 5.80 6.51
CA VAL A 29 -6.17 4.71 7.27
C VAL A 29 -5.17 3.96 8.15
N CYS A 30 -3.90 3.97 7.76
CA CYS A 30 -2.83 3.32 8.51
C CYS A 30 -1.50 3.95 8.17
N PHE A 31 -0.57 3.98 9.13
CA PHE A 31 0.82 4.29 8.86
C PHE A 31 1.76 3.43 9.71
N LEU A 32 2.97 3.24 9.20
CA LEU A 32 4.08 2.58 9.89
C LEU A 32 5.30 3.48 9.87
N LEU A 33 6.09 3.41 10.94
CA LEU A 33 7.36 4.11 11.07
C LEU A 33 8.46 3.07 11.30
N HIS A 34 9.42 3.05 10.39
CA HIS A 34 10.57 2.16 10.47
C HIS A 34 11.85 2.92 10.75
N PRO A 35 12.70 2.47 11.66
CA PRO A 35 14.03 3.01 11.82
C PRO A 35 14.87 2.70 10.57
N GLY A 36 15.70 3.63 10.16
CA GLY A 36 16.49 3.50 8.94
C GLY A 36 15.67 3.63 7.66
N SER A 37 16.13 2.98 6.58
CA SER A 37 15.48 2.99 5.28
C SER A 37 15.34 1.57 4.71
N PRO A 38 14.54 0.69 5.32
CA PRO A 38 14.31 -0.64 4.79
C PRO A 38 13.73 -0.56 3.39
N HIS A 39 13.98 -1.57 2.56
CA HIS A 39 13.44 -1.62 1.20
C HIS A 39 11.91 -1.86 1.26
N ASP A 40 11.13 -1.20 0.37
CA ASP A 40 9.66 -1.30 0.39
C ASP A 40 9.16 -2.75 0.28
N SER A 41 9.84 -3.58 -0.51
CA SER A 41 9.45 -4.97 -0.67
C SER A 41 9.49 -5.78 0.64
N THR A 42 10.34 -5.40 1.59
CA THR A 42 10.43 -6.08 2.90
C THR A 42 9.35 -5.62 3.88
N ILE A 43 8.80 -4.43 3.68
CA ILE A 43 7.73 -3.86 4.51
C ILE A 43 6.34 -4.39 4.12
N PHE A 44 6.21 -5.06 2.97
CA PHE A 44 4.93 -5.54 2.44
C PHE A 44 4.13 -6.33 3.47
N ARG A 45 4.75 -7.35 4.08
CA ARG A 45 4.10 -8.20 5.08
C ARG A 45 3.62 -7.39 6.29
N GLU A 46 4.42 -6.45 6.75
CA GLU A 46 4.10 -5.66 7.93
C GLU A 46 2.91 -4.73 7.71
N ILE A 47 2.88 -3.99 6.58
CA ILE A 47 1.77 -3.09 6.27
C ILE A 47 0.46 -3.86 6.03
N VAL A 48 0.50 -5.02 5.37
CA VAL A 48 -0.69 -5.84 5.14
C VAL A 48 -1.22 -6.42 6.46
N ASN A 49 -0.34 -6.91 7.33
CA ASN A 49 -0.71 -7.37 8.66
C ASN A 49 -1.39 -6.28 9.48
N GLU A 50 -0.84 -5.06 9.46
CA GLU A 50 -1.41 -3.94 10.20
C GLU A 50 -2.79 -3.53 9.66
N LEU A 51 -2.97 -3.52 8.33
CA LEU A 51 -4.26 -3.27 7.70
C LEU A 51 -5.30 -4.34 8.09
N LYS A 52 -4.90 -5.60 8.16
CA LYS A 52 -5.77 -6.70 8.60
C LYS A 52 -6.09 -6.62 10.10
N ARG A 53 -5.09 -6.36 10.93
CA ARG A 53 -5.25 -6.20 12.38
C ARG A 53 -6.28 -5.11 12.70
N ARG A 54 -6.26 -4.01 11.95
CA ARG A 54 -7.22 -2.90 12.05
C ARG A 54 -8.55 -3.18 11.36
N ARG A 55 -8.75 -4.34 10.74
CA ARG A 55 -9.95 -4.71 9.97
C ARG A 55 -10.25 -3.77 8.79
N ILE A 56 -9.21 -3.07 8.29
CA ILE A 56 -9.30 -2.19 7.13
C ILE A 56 -9.27 -3.05 5.85
N ALA A 57 -8.31 -3.99 5.76
CA ALA A 57 -8.23 -4.93 4.65
C ALA A 57 -9.02 -6.20 4.97
N ARG A 58 -9.89 -6.60 4.03
CA ARG A 58 -10.72 -7.81 4.11
C ARG A 58 -10.29 -8.82 3.04
N ILE A 59 -10.78 -10.04 3.19
CA ILE A 59 -10.59 -11.10 2.18
C ILE A 59 -11.17 -10.62 0.83
N GLY A 60 -10.38 -10.75 -0.23
CA GLY A 60 -10.76 -10.35 -1.57
C GLY A 60 -10.54 -8.87 -1.91
N ASP A 61 -10.13 -8.04 -0.96
CA ASP A 61 -9.82 -6.63 -1.25
C ASP A 61 -8.61 -6.50 -2.18
N THR A 62 -8.63 -5.44 -2.99
CA THR A 62 -7.48 -5.06 -3.81
C THR A 62 -6.70 -3.97 -3.09
N ILE A 63 -5.42 -4.19 -2.88
CA ILE A 63 -4.51 -3.18 -2.33
C ILE A 63 -3.51 -2.83 -3.41
N VAL A 64 -3.43 -1.54 -3.74
CA VAL A 64 -2.49 -1.02 -4.74
C VAL A 64 -1.21 -0.61 -4.05
N PHE A 65 -0.09 -1.12 -4.53
CA PHE A 65 1.25 -0.83 -4.02
C PHE A 65 2.10 -0.13 -5.07
N ASP A 66 2.99 0.74 -4.60
CA ASP A 66 3.97 1.35 -5.49
C ASP A 66 5.01 0.32 -5.97
N LYS A 67 5.71 0.68 -7.04
CA LYS A 67 6.76 -0.12 -7.68
C LYS A 67 7.89 -0.55 -6.74
N GLY A 68 8.12 0.19 -5.66
CA GLY A 68 9.09 -0.16 -4.62
C GLY A 68 8.78 -1.48 -3.92
N TYR A 69 7.52 -1.87 -3.84
CA TYR A 69 7.07 -3.14 -3.24
C TYR A 69 7.24 -4.35 -4.15
N TYR A 70 7.74 -4.15 -5.38
CA TYR A 70 7.86 -5.22 -6.35
C TYR A 70 8.81 -6.33 -5.87
N ALA A 71 8.22 -7.51 -5.65
CA ALA A 71 8.87 -8.80 -5.49
C ALA A 71 7.84 -9.87 -5.89
N TYR A 72 8.27 -10.94 -6.56
CA TYR A 72 7.35 -12.02 -6.92
C TYR A 72 6.70 -12.66 -5.70
N ASP A 73 7.45 -12.77 -4.61
CA ASP A 73 6.98 -13.35 -3.36
C ASP A 73 5.85 -12.50 -2.72
N ASN A 74 5.88 -11.18 -2.86
CA ASN A 74 4.81 -10.31 -2.37
C ASN A 74 3.48 -10.54 -3.10
N TYR A 75 3.49 -10.87 -4.39
CA TYR A 75 2.27 -11.27 -5.11
C TYR A 75 1.72 -12.61 -4.60
N VAL A 76 2.61 -13.58 -4.39
CA VAL A 76 2.27 -14.92 -3.91
C VAL A 76 1.71 -14.84 -2.48
N GLU A 77 2.43 -14.17 -1.59
CA GLU A 77 2.06 -13.97 -0.20
C GLU A 77 0.73 -13.21 -0.05
N GLY A 78 0.53 -12.15 -0.85
CA GLY A 78 -0.72 -11.39 -0.86
C GLY A 78 -1.93 -12.27 -1.16
N ILE A 79 -1.81 -13.19 -2.12
CA ILE A 79 -2.91 -14.08 -2.49
C ILE A 79 -3.05 -15.23 -1.49
N PHE A 80 -1.98 -15.98 -1.20
CA PHE A 80 -2.07 -17.22 -0.44
C PHE A 80 -2.16 -16.99 1.07
N GLU A 81 -1.39 -16.07 1.63
CA GLU A 81 -1.39 -15.83 3.07
C GLU A 81 -2.44 -14.80 3.47
N PHE A 82 -2.53 -13.71 2.72
CA PHE A 82 -3.41 -12.60 3.09
C PHE A 82 -4.78 -12.65 2.43
N SER A 83 -5.00 -13.50 1.42
CA SER A 83 -6.26 -13.58 0.64
C SER A 83 -6.71 -12.21 0.11
N ILE A 84 -5.76 -11.39 -0.36
CA ILE A 84 -5.98 -10.10 -1.01
C ILE A 84 -5.48 -10.14 -2.45
N VAL A 85 -5.82 -9.13 -3.25
CA VAL A 85 -5.24 -8.91 -4.58
C VAL A 85 -4.19 -7.81 -4.46
N PRO A 86 -2.88 -8.15 -4.38
CA PRO A 86 -1.81 -7.17 -4.27
C PRO A 86 -1.48 -6.60 -5.67
N MET A 87 -2.09 -5.48 -6.02
CA MET A 87 -1.76 -4.78 -7.26
C MET A 87 -0.48 -3.98 -7.07
N ILE A 88 0.66 -4.57 -7.40
CA ILE A 88 1.98 -3.93 -7.32
C ILE A 88 2.39 -3.54 -8.72
N PHE A 89 2.76 -2.27 -8.95
CA PHE A 89 3.25 -1.82 -10.25
C PHE A 89 4.51 -2.57 -10.67
N ALA A 90 4.49 -3.14 -11.86
CA ALA A 90 5.56 -3.99 -12.37
C ALA A 90 6.84 -3.19 -12.68
N LYS A 91 7.99 -3.83 -12.49
CA LYS A 91 9.28 -3.35 -13.01
C LYS A 91 9.48 -3.82 -14.45
N LYS A 92 10.41 -3.20 -15.18
CA LYS A 92 10.72 -3.56 -16.58
C LYS A 92 11.07 -5.03 -16.78
N ASN A 93 11.62 -5.68 -15.76
CA ASN A 93 12.00 -7.10 -15.79
C ASN A 93 10.89 -8.05 -15.32
N PHE A 94 9.66 -7.55 -15.15
CA PHE A 94 8.52 -8.37 -14.76
C PHE A 94 8.12 -9.33 -15.89
N SER A 95 7.77 -10.56 -15.53
CA SER A 95 7.27 -11.57 -16.44
C SER A 95 6.09 -12.31 -15.81
N ILE A 96 4.96 -12.32 -16.50
CA ILE A 96 3.76 -13.06 -16.10
C ILE A 96 4.07 -14.55 -15.98
N SER A 97 4.87 -15.11 -16.92
CA SER A 97 5.26 -16.52 -16.89
C SER A 97 6.06 -16.89 -15.64
N LYS A 98 6.95 -16.00 -15.19
CA LYS A 98 7.69 -16.19 -13.94
C LYS A 98 6.75 -16.13 -12.71
N LEU A 99 5.77 -15.23 -12.72
CA LEU A 99 4.76 -15.15 -11.66
C LEU A 99 3.90 -16.42 -11.61
N LEU A 100 3.43 -16.90 -12.76
CA LEU A 100 2.61 -18.12 -12.84
C LEU A 100 3.37 -19.35 -12.34
N LYS A 101 4.67 -19.46 -12.63
CA LYS A 101 5.51 -20.55 -12.09
C LYS A 101 5.58 -20.51 -10.55
N ARG A 102 5.51 -19.30 -9.94
CA ARG A 102 5.46 -19.16 -8.47
C ARG A 102 4.10 -19.54 -7.88
N PHE A 103 3.00 -19.38 -8.64
CA PHE A 103 1.67 -19.84 -8.22
C PHE A 103 1.49 -21.36 -8.30
N ASN A 104 2.34 -22.07 -9.00
CA ASN A 104 2.39 -23.55 -8.99
C ASN A 104 2.96 -24.09 -7.66
N TYR A 105 2.58 -23.49 -6.55
CA TYR A 105 2.93 -24.01 -5.22
C TYR A 105 2.26 -25.36 -5.01
N PRO A 106 2.96 -26.34 -4.45
CA PRO A 106 2.44 -27.70 -4.37
C PRO A 106 1.15 -27.74 -3.56
N LEU A 107 0.08 -28.21 -4.20
CA LEU A 107 -1.26 -28.35 -3.64
C LEU A 107 -1.32 -29.29 -2.41
N TRP A 108 -0.26 -30.04 -2.13
CA TRP A 108 -0.16 -30.95 -0.99
C TRP A 108 -0.19 -30.26 0.38
N ILE A 109 0.04 -28.94 0.44
CA ILE A 109 -0.12 -28.15 1.70
C ILE A 109 -1.58 -28.11 2.14
N PHE A 110 -2.54 -28.40 1.26
CA PHE A 110 -3.97 -28.29 1.50
C PHE A 110 -4.63 -29.64 1.87
N GLY A 111 -4.04 -30.42 2.75
CA GLY A 111 -4.53 -31.73 3.16
C GLY A 111 -5.83 -31.77 3.98
N ARG A 112 -6.80 -30.84 3.79
CA ARG A 112 -8.07 -30.78 4.50
C ARG A 112 -9.27 -30.65 3.57
N SER A 113 -10.45 -31.07 4.05
CA SER A 113 -11.72 -31.14 3.31
C SER A 113 -12.21 -29.83 2.66
N ASP A 114 -11.74 -28.68 3.13
CA ASP A 114 -12.09 -27.35 2.58
C ASP A 114 -11.24 -26.93 1.35
N THR A 115 -10.42 -27.85 0.86
CA THR A 115 -9.43 -27.60 -0.20
C THR A 115 -10.06 -27.02 -1.47
N LYS A 116 -11.24 -27.50 -1.87
CA LYS A 116 -11.91 -27.06 -3.10
C LYS A 116 -12.31 -25.57 -3.06
N LEU A 117 -12.87 -25.12 -1.94
CA LEU A 117 -13.29 -23.73 -1.73
C LEU A 117 -12.07 -22.78 -1.68
N LEU A 118 -10.99 -23.21 -1.03
CA LEU A 118 -9.73 -22.47 -0.97
C LEU A 118 -9.09 -22.35 -2.34
N ILE A 119 -9.02 -23.43 -3.11
CA ILE A 119 -8.48 -23.41 -4.49
C ILE A 119 -9.30 -22.47 -5.38
N GLN A 120 -10.63 -22.53 -5.32
CA GLN A 120 -11.48 -21.61 -6.09
C GLN A 120 -11.27 -20.14 -5.70
N ARG A 121 -11.12 -19.86 -4.42
CA ARG A 121 -10.80 -18.51 -3.92
C ARG A 121 -9.46 -18.02 -4.47
N PHE A 122 -8.41 -18.80 -4.33
CA PHE A 122 -7.08 -18.44 -4.82
C PHE A 122 -7.06 -18.26 -6.33
N ALA A 123 -7.72 -19.15 -7.09
CA ALA A 123 -7.84 -19.01 -8.53
C ALA A 123 -8.57 -17.71 -8.93
N SER A 124 -9.61 -17.33 -8.20
CA SER A 124 -10.33 -16.07 -8.42
C SER A 124 -9.43 -14.85 -8.16
N LEU A 125 -8.70 -14.83 -7.04
CA LEU A 125 -7.78 -13.74 -6.70
C LEU A 125 -6.63 -13.64 -7.70
N ALA A 126 -6.06 -14.77 -8.11
CA ALA A 126 -4.99 -14.82 -9.11
C ALA A 126 -5.46 -14.31 -10.48
N ARG A 127 -6.67 -14.69 -10.94
CA ARG A 127 -7.26 -14.15 -12.19
C ARG A 127 -7.43 -12.63 -12.11
N ARG A 128 -7.96 -12.11 -11.01
CA ARG A 128 -8.11 -10.67 -10.80
C ARG A 128 -6.77 -9.96 -10.83
N LEU A 129 -5.76 -10.51 -10.16
CA LEU A 129 -4.41 -9.96 -10.19
C LEU A 129 -3.86 -9.91 -11.62
N LEU A 130 -3.93 -11.01 -12.38
CA LEU A 130 -3.46 -11.06 -13.76
C LEU A 130 -4.20 -10.07 -14.68
N MET A 131 -5.50 -9.90 -14.49
CA MET A 131 -6.28 -8.90 -15.20
C MET A 131 -5.77 -7.48 -14.89
N TYR A 132 -5.51 -7.16 -13.63
CA TYR A 132 -5.01 -5.85 -13.23
C TYR A 132 -3.57 -5.59 -13.70
N LEU A 133 -2.71 -6.60 -13.71
CA LEU A 133 -1.34 -6.49 -14.22
C LEU A 133 -1.29 -6.29 -15.75
N ARG A 134 -2.32 -6.74 -16.49
CA ARG A 134 -2.46 -6.48 -17.93
C ARG A 134 -3.01 -5.07 -18.21
N ASP A 135 -3.76 -4.51 -17.27
CA ASP A 135 -4.42 -3.21 -17.40
C ASP A 135 -3.99 -2.28 -16.24
N GLU A 136 -2.68 -2.08 -16.09
CA GLU A 136 -2.09 -1.21 -15.07
C GLU A 136 -2.56 0.25 -15.20
N ILE A 137 -2.96 0.66 -16.42
CA ILE A 137 -3.38 2.04 -16.73
C ILE A 137 -4.52 2.48 -15.81
N ARG A 138 -5.44 1.58 -15.44
CA ARG A 138 -6.55 1.88 -14.52
C ARG A 138 -6.10 2.38 -13.14
N PHE A 139 -4.88 2.08 -12.75
CA PHE A 139 -4.36 2.41 -11.43
C PHE A 139 -3.40 3.60 -11.45
N VAL A 140 -2.96 4.06 -12.63
CA VAL A 140 -1.99 5.15 -12.78
C VAL A 140 -2.53 6.45 -12.20
N GLU A 141 -3.78 6.78 -12.48
CA GLU A 141 -4.42 8.00 -11.96
C GLU A 141 -4.48 7.99 -10.43
N LYS A 142 -4.93 6.88 -9.84
CA LYS A 142 -4.96 6.71 -8.38
C LYS A 142 -3.58 6.82 -7.76
N ARG A 143 -2.56 6.23 -8.41
CA ARG A 143 -1.18 6.36 -7.96
C ARG A 143 -0.70 7.82 -7.99
N SER A 144 -1.06 8.59 -9.02
CA SER A 144 -0.73 10.02 -9.11
C SER A 144 -1.34 10.80 -7.95
N LEU A 145 -2.64 10.61 -7.67
CA LEU A 145 -3.33 11.26 -6.55
C LEU A 145 -2.67 10.98 -5.20
N ILE A 146 -2.21 9.74 -4.99
CA ILE A 146 -1.48 9.38 -3.78
C ILE A 146 -0.16 10.14 -3.69
N GLY A 147 0.57 10.26 -4.81
CA GLY A 147 1.78 11.07 -4.90
C GLY A 147 1.52 12.52 -4.49
N ASP A 148 0.40 13.11 -4.92
CA ASP A 148 0.00 14.46 -4.56
C ASP A 148 -0.34 14.59 -3.07
N VAL A 149 -1.04 13.61 -2.47
CA VAL A 149 -1.28 13.56 -1.01
C VAL A 149 0.03 13.54 -0.23
N PHE A 150 1.01 12.74 -0.67
CA PHE A 150 2.32 12.72 -0.04
C PHE A 150 3.11 14.00 -0.21
N LYS A 151 3.04 14.62 -1.38
CA LYS A 151 3.67 15.91 -1.65
C LYS A 151 3.11 16.97 -0.70
N THR A 152 1.78 16.99 -0.53
CA THR A 152 1.11 17.88 0.42
C THR A 152 1.54 17.60 1.86
N ALA A 153 1.58 16.33 2.28
CA ALA A 153 2.05 15.96 3.61
C ALA A 153 3.49 16.40 3.88
N LYS A 154 4.37 16.29 2.89
CA LYS A 154 5.77 16.73 3.00
C LYS A 154 5.91 18.25 3.09
N ASN A 155 5.22 18.97 2.21
CA ASN A 155 5.43 20.41 2.04
C ASN A 155 4.57 21.22 3.00
N ALA A 156 3.25 21.03 3.00
CA ALA A 156 2.32 21.80 3.80
C ALA A 156 2.35 21.43 5.30
N PHE A 157 2.55 20.14 5.62
CA PHE A 157 2.53 19.68 7.01
C PHE A 157 3.93 19.37 7.58
N GLY A 158 4.99 19.81 6.91
CA GLY A 158 6.35 19.78 7.46
C GLY A 158 6.95 18.38 7.63
N LEU A 159 6.37 17.33 7.01
CA LEU A 159 6.92 15.98 7.06
C LEU A 159 8.26 15.85 6.31
N LYS A 160 8.67 16.86 5.55
CA LYS A 160 9.97 16.88 4.86
C LYS A 160 11.15 17.13 5.81
N ARG A 161 10.93 17.91 6.87
CA ARG A 161 11.98 18.33 7.80
C ARG A 161 11.47 18.28 9.24
N ILE A 162 11.58 17.14 9.87
CA ILE A 162 11.25 16.99 11.30
C ILE A 162 12.53 17.18 12.11
N HIS A 163 12.69 18.36 12.69
CA HIS A 163 13.79 18.66 13.60
C HIS A 163 13.44 18.15 15.01
N LYS A 164 13.54 16.84 15.22
CA LYS A 164 13.31 16.20 16.52
C LYS A 164 14.40 15.19 16.81
N TYR A 165 14.87 15.18 18.05
CA TYR A 165 16.04 14.39 18.46
C TYR A 165 15.68 13.00 19.01
N THR A 166 14.42 12.76 19.39
CA THR A 166 13.98 11.49 19.96
C THR A 166 12.96 10.78 19.07
N THR A 167 13.03 9.47 19.01
CA THR A 167 12.04 8.63 18.29
C THR A 167 10.61 8.90 18.75
N ARG A 168 10.42 9.16 20.05
CA ARG A 168 9.09 9.47 20.61
C ARG A 168 8.55 10.81 20.08
N SER A 169 9.40 11.83 19.98
CA SER A 169 9.01 13.13 19.41
C SER A 169 8.72 13.05 17.93
N VAL A 170 9.52 12.27 17.17
CA VAL A 170 9.25 12.00 15.74
C VAL A 170 7.89 11.33 15.58
N LYS A 171 7.61 10.26 16.34
CA LYS A 171 6.32 9.57 16.30
C LYS A 171 5.15 10.51 16.58
N LYS A 172 5.22 11.33 17.65
CA LYS A 172 4.17 12.30 17.97
C LYS A 172 3.93 13.28 16.83
N THR A 173 4.99 13.85 16.26
CA THR A 173 4.90 14.81 15.16
C THR A 173 4.28 14.15 13.91
N VAL A 174 4.70 12.95 13.55
CA VAL A 174 4.11 12.22 12.42
C VAL A 174 2.64 11.90 12.66
N CYS A 175 2.27 11.44 13.87
CA CYS A 175 0.87 11.19 14.22
C CYS A 175 0.01 12.43 14.04
N LEU A 176 0.47 13.59 14.55
CA LEU A 176 -0.25 14.85 14.43
C LEU A 176 -0.41 15.28 12.97
N ASN A 177 0.66 15.18 12.17
CA ASN A 177 0.62 15.56 10.76
C ASN A 177 -0.26 14.64 9.92
N VAL A 178 -0.25 13.33 10.20
CA VAL A 178 -1.15 12.37 9.53
C VAL A 178 -2.62 12.63 9.91
N LEU A 179 -2.88 12.96 11.18
CA LEU A 179 -4.22 13.35 11.63
C LEU A 179 -4.69 14.61 10.92
N LEU A 180 -3.84 15.66 10.89
CA LEU A 180 -4.13 16.92 10.22
C LEU A 180 -4.40 16.73 8.73
N LEU A 181 -3.58 15.93 8.05
CA LEU A 181 -3.80 15.54 6.66
C LEU A 181 -5.18 14.88 6.47
N GLY A 182 -5.54 13.96 7.36
CA GLY A 182 -6.84 13.30 7.34
C GLY A 182 -8.01 14.29 7.52
N LEU A 183 -7.88 15.27 8.39
CA LEU A 183 -8.88 16.33 8.60
C LEU A 183 -9.03 17.21 7.36
N VAL A 184 -7.93 17.66 6.79
CA VAL A 184 -7.93 18.51 5.57
C VAL A 184 -8.59 17.77 4.39
N ILE A 185 -8.26 16.52 4.18
CA ILE A 185 -8.91 15.68 3.15
C ILE A 185 -10.41 15.53 3.45
N SER A 186 -10.79 15.38 4.73
CA SER A 186 -12.20 15.27 5.13
C SER A 186 -13.00 16.55 4.90
N LEU A 187 -12.34 17.70 4.88
CA LEU A 187 -12.92 19.00 4.57
C LEU A 187 -13.03 19.28 3.04
N GLY A 188 -12.77 18.28 2.22
CA GLY A 188 -12.94 18.36 0.76
C GLY A 188 -11.69 18.73 -0.04
N PHE A 189 -10.50 18.73 0.60
CA PHE A 189 -9.23 18.91 -0.10
C PHE A 189 -8.70 17.55 -0.63
N ASN A 190 -9.54 16.82 -1.35
CA ASN A 190 -9.24 15.49 -1.90
C ASN A 190 -9.05 15.49 -3.44
N GLU A 191 -9.19 16.65 -4.08
CA GLU A 191 -8.95 16.81 -5.51
C GLU A 191 -7.51 17.24 -5.78
N LYS A 192 -6.97 16.82 -6.93
CA LYS A 192 -5.58 17.10 -7.33
C LYS A 192 -5.24 18.59 -7.26
N ILE A 193 -6.09 19.46 -7.81
CA ILE A 193 -5.89 20.92 -7.86
C ILE A 193 -5.82 21.51 -6.44
N ARG A 194 -6.72 21.04 -5.54
CA ARG A 194 -6.76 21.53 -4.16
C ARG A 194 -5.56 21.07 -3.35
N LEU A 195 -5.12 19.81 -3.55
CA LEU A 195 -3.92 19.27 -2.92
C LEU A 195 -2.65 19.99 -3.40
N GLN A 196 -2.58 20.33 -4.68
CA GLN A 196 -1.45 21.08 -5.25
C GLN A 196 -1.38 22.48 -4.64
N LYS A 197 -2.47 23.21 -4.57
CA LYS A 197 -2.52 24.54 -3.91
C LYS A 197 -2.01 24.49 -2.46
N LEU A 198 -2.42 23.47 -1.69
CA LEU A 198 -1.92 23.29 -0.32
C LEU A 198 -0.42 22.98 -0.27
N SER A 199 0.16 22.39 -1.31
CA SER A 199 1.59 22.04 -1.35
C SER A 199 2.50 23.21 -1.73
N GLU A 200 1.92 24.32 -2.14
CA GLU A 200 2.65 25.55 -2.52
C GLU A 200 2.79 26.53 -1.33
N TRP A 201 2.08 26.26 -0.24
CA TRP A 201 2.20 26.98 1.03
C TRP A 201 3.36 26.39 1.85
#